data_993adda858c1346fc71624e48bc6b118
#
_entry.id   993adda858c1346fc71624e48bc6b118
#
_cell.length_a   1.000
_cell.length_b   1.000
_cell.length_c   1.000
_cell.angle_alpha   90.00
_cell.angle_beta   90.00
_cell.angle_gamma   90.00
#
_symmetry.space_group_name_H-M   'P 1'
#
loop_
_entity.id
_entity.type
_entity.pdbx_description
1 polymer ?
#
loop_
_entity_poly.entity_id
_entity_poly.type
_entity_poly.pdbx_seq_one_letter_code
_entity_poly.pdbx_strand_id
1 'polypeptide(L)'
;MGAHFKNEDSHVCVRKCAAVLETLGAGTGPGGVSLAAVSGGADSVALLHVLRELYPEVSLHVLHFNHQLRGVESERDEEFVRRLAREMNLPLAVGRGNVSAEAASSKMSLEMAARECRYRFFAEKARELHAQFLFMGHHGGDQTELFFLRLLRGASSRGLKGMRPISDFPGEGVGALKVVRPFLGCSREEILDYLKGRGYSWVEDSSNSSGDFLRNRIRNELLPLLERSYSPSLGRTLLRTMEILGQESDYISREIERLKREEIPFESWHTALQRRAVSEALIERGAQPTLEAVDYFIQNPGKAHSCQGELYLRQEGSWHLCSVVEKGNGWNTEEIRVSPGEQPEELSLPGEGALRVRFEVLGPGEAADWRSKPEGVEYFDLDRVGDSFILRHWREGDRFQPIGLRDGTRKLQDIFVDRKIPEVRRHQLWLGETAEEVIFWVEGLRIGEACKVTESTKKILKLTSPS
;
A
#
# COMPACT_ATOMS: atom_id res chain seq x y z
N MET A 1 -16.70 -37.65 7.76
CA MET A 1 -17.02 -38.03 6.36
C MET A 1 -15.79 -37.78 5.46
N GLY A 2 -14.66 -38.43 5.72
CA GLY A 2 -13.40 -38.22 4.99
C GLY A 2 -12.86 -39.44 4.26
N ALA A 3 -13.66 -40.45 4.00
CA ALA A 3 -13.17 -41.77 3.59
C ALA A 3 -13.42 -42.18 2.12
N HIS A 4 -14.01 -41.34 1.28
CA HIS A 4 -14.40 -41.77 -0.07
C HIS A 4 -13.59 -41.17 -1.23
N PHE A 5 -12.67 -40.24 -1.00
CA PHE A 5 -12.00 -39.53 -2.10
C PHE A 5 -10.57 -39.99 -2.43
N LYS A 6 -10.06 -41.03 -1.77
CA LYS A 6 -8.79 -41.69 -2.11
C LYS A 6 -8.93 -42.78 -3.15
N ASN A 7 -9.99 -42.76 -3.98
CA ASN A 7 -10.14 -43.77 -5.01
C ASN A 7 -9.10 -43.49 -6.12
N GLU A 8 -8.18 -44.41 -6.34
CA GLU A 8 -7.13 -44.34 -7.38
C GLU A 8 -7.75 -44.16 -8.78
N ASP A 9 -9.00 -44.52 -8.94
CA ASP A 9 -9.76 -44.37 -10.19
C ASP A 9 -10.26 -42.95 -10.48
N SER A 10 -10.19 -42.04 -9.51
CA SER A 10 -10.60 -40.63 -9.72
C SER A 10 -9.60 -39.88 -10.58
N HIS A 11 -10.08 -38.94 -11.41
CA HIS A 11 -9.23 -38.13 -12.25
C HIS A 11 -8.20 -37.34 -11.41
N VAL A 12 -7.00 -37.13 -11.97
CA VAL A 12 -5.87 -36.46 -11.25
C VAL A 12 -6.25 -35.08 -10.72
N CYS A 13 -7.03 -34.27 -11.44
CA CYS A 13 -7.51 -32.97 -10.96
C CYS A 13 -8.41 -33.11 -9.74
N VAL A 14 -9.27 -34.12 -9.67
CA VAL A 14 -10.15 -34.38 -8.53
C VAL A 14 -9.32 -34.72 -7.30
N ARG A 15 -8.33 -35.60 -7.43
CA ARG A 15 -7.44 -36.00 -6.33
C ARG A 15 -6.62 -34.81 -5.81
N LYS A 16 -6.00 -34.01 -6.70
CA LYS A 16 -5.21 -32.85 -6.33
C LYS A 16 -6.08 -31.76 -5.66
N CYS A 17 -7.29 -31.57 -6.16
CA CYS A 17 -8.25 -30.65 -5.57
C CYS A 17 -8.68 -31.11 -4.18
N ALA A 18 -9.02 -32.39 -4.00
CA ALA A 18 -9.41 -32.97 -2.73
C ALA A 18 -8.30 -32.78 -1.67
N ALA A 19 -7.03 -33.02 -2.03
CA ALA A 19 -5.91 -32.84 -1.12
C ALA A 19 -5.78 -31.39 -0.59
N VAL A 20 -6.05 -30.38 -1.42
CA VAL A 20 -6.07 -28.97 -0.97
C VAL A 20 -7.27 -28.73 -0.06
N LEU A 21 -8.44 -29.23 -0.42
CA LEU A 21 -9.67 -29.00 0.34
C LEU A 21 -9.66 -29.72 1.70
N GLU A 22 -9.00 -30.85 1.83
CA GLU A 22 -8.78 -31.55 3.11
C GLU A 22 -8.03 -30.65 4.12
N THR A 23 -7.15 -29.76 3.65
CA THR A 23 -6.41 -28.81 4.52
C THR A 23 -7.27 -27.68 5.09
N LEU A 24 -8.47 -27.44 4.52
CA LEU A 24 -9.42 -26.46 5.03
C LEU A 24 -10.14 -26.91 6.30
N GLY A 25 -10.06 -28.22 6.64
CA GLY A 25 -10.73 -28.80 7.79
C GLY A 25 -12.25 -28.82 7.66
N ALA A 26 -12.94 -29.00 8.79
CA ALA A 26 -14.42 -29.12 8.85
C ALA A 26 -15.16 -27.82 8.45
N GLY A 27 -14.47 -26.72 8.13
CA GLY A 27 -15.08 -25.44 7.71
C GLY A 27 -15.77 -25.51 6.33
N THR A 28 -15.54 -26.58 5.54
CA THR A 28 -16.27 -26.87 4.29
C THR A 28 -17.52 -27.75 4.53
N GLY A 29 -17.91 -27.95 5.81
CA GLY A 29 -19.05 -28.76 6.18
C GLY A 29 -20.41 -28.08 5.89
N PRO A 30 -21.51 -28.83 6.01
CA PRO A 30 -22.86 -28.33 5.79
C PRO A 30 -23.18 -27.18 6.75
N GLY A 31 -23.38 -25.97 6.21
CA GLY A 31 -23.78 -24.77 6.97
C GLY A 31 -23.11 -23.46 6.56
N GLY A 32 -21.97 -23.50 5.83
CA GLY A 32 -21.32 -22.30 5.31
C GLY A 32 -21.54 -22.09 3.81
N VAL A 33 -21.71 -20.83 3.40
CA VAL A 33 -21.79 -20.45 2.00
C VAL A 33 -20.38 -20.39 1.41
N SER A 34 -20.20 -21.00 0.26
CA SER A 34 -18.95 -20.94 -0.55
C SER A 34 -19.23 -20.30 -1.89
N LEU A 35 -18.26 -19.54 -2.39
CA LEU A 35 -18.34 -18.83 -3.67
C LEU A 35 -17.40 -19.47 -4.69
N ALA A 36 -17.84 -19.61 -5.92
CA ALA A 36 -16.99 -20.03 -7.05
C ALA A 36 -16.94 -18.92 -8.10
N ALA A 37 -15.74 -18.40 -8.37
CA ALA A 37 -15.53 -17.42 -9.43
C ALA A 37 -15.45 -18.14 -10.78
N VAL A 38 -16.44 -17.93 -11.64
CA VAL A 38 -16.59 -18.62 -12.94
C VAL A 38 -16.59 -17.60 -14.07
N SER A 39 -15.54 -17.63 -14.91
CA SER A 39 -15.45 -16.80 -16.11
C SER A 39 -16.13 -17.40 -17.35
N GLY A 40 -16.38 -18.70 -17.36
CA GLY A 40 -16.82 -19.49 -18.50
C GLY A 40 -15.69 -20.26 -19.21
N GLY A 41 -14.43 -19.87 -18.96
CA GLY A 41 -13.25 -20.56 -19.47
C GLY A 41 -12.99 -21.92 -18.82
N ALA A 42 -12.22 -22.77 -19.48
CA ALA A 42 -11.96 -24.15 -19.10
C ALA A 42 -11.63 -24.34 -17.60
N ASP A 43 -10.69 -23.55 -17.08
CA ASP A 43 -10.19 -23.73 -15.72
C ASP A 43 -11.30 -23.48 -14.67
N SER A 44 -12.11 -22.46 -14.88
CA SER A 44 -13.20 -22.11 -13.96
C SER A 44 -14.39 -23.05 -14.05
N VAL A 45 -14.66 -23.57 -15.25
CA VAL A 45 -15.70 -24.56 -15.48
C VAL A 45 -15.31 -25.89 -14.87
N ALA A 46 -14.08 -26.36 -15.10
CA ALA A 46 -13.55 -27.57 -14.47
C ALA A 46 -13.60 -27.47 -12.94
N LEU A 47 -13.19 -26.33 -12.38
CA LEU A 47 -13.26 -26.09 -10.94
C LEU A 47 -14.68 -26.27 -10.40
N LEU A 48 -15.67 -25.68 -11.07
CA LEU A 48 -17.08 -25.76 -10.65
C LEU A 48 -17.56 -27.19 -10.62
N HIS A 49 -17.26 -28.00 -11.68
CA HIS A 49 -17.63 -29.41 -11.74
C HIS A 49 -16.91 -30.24 -10.67
N VAL A 50 -15.60 -30.03 -10.47
CA VAL A 50 -14.83 -30.77 -9.43
C VAL A 50 -15.34 -30.43 -8.03
N LEU A 51 -15.67 -29.18 -7.74
CA LEU A 51 -16.26 -28.80 -6.46
C LEU A 51 -17.62 -29.50 -6.22
N ARG A 52 -18.48 -29.60 -7.21
CA ARG A 52 -19.76 -30.30 -7.10
C ARG A 52 -19.59 -31.80 -6.96
N GLU A 53 -18.59 -32.39 -7.61
CA GLU A 53 -18.26 -33.83 -7.48
C GLU A 53 -17.77 -34.14 -6.04
N LEU A 54 -16.88 -33.27 -5.48
CA LEU A 54 -16.31 -33.49 -4.17
C LEU A 54 -17.25 -33.11 -3.01
N TYR A 55 -18.07 -32.09 -3.20
CA TYR A 55 -18.92 -31.52 -2.13
C TYR A 55 -20.34 -31.26 -2.66
N PRO A 56 -21.14 -32.30 -2.93
CA PRO A 56 -22.50 -32.13 -3.45
C PRO A 56 -23.44 -31.39 -2.52
N GLU A 57 -23.20 -31.45 -1.21
CA GLU A 57 -24.05 -30.86 -0.15
C GLU A 57 -23.64 -29.43 0.25
N VAL A 58 -22.51 -28.89 -0.27
CA VAL A 58 -22.07 -27.54 0.09
C VAL A 58 -22.93 -26.50 -0.63
N SER A 59 -23.36 -25.47 0.12
CA SER A 59 -24.03 -24.30 -0.45
C SER A 59 -23.04 -23.50 -1.30
N LEU A 60 -22.99 -23.81 -2.61
CA LEU A 60 -22.06 -23.20 -3.55
C LEU A 60 -22.79 -22.17 -4.42
N HIS A 61 -22.33 -20.92 -4.39
CA HIS A 61 -22.84 -19.83 -5.23
C HIS A 61 -21.83 -19.48 -6.31
N VAL A 62 -22.30 -19.39 -7.55
CA VAL A 62 -21.50 -18.99 -8.70
C VAL A 62 -21.42 -17.47 -8.77
N LEU A 63 -20.20 -16.92 -8.93
CA LEU A 63 -19.95 -15.51 -9.19
C LEU A 63 -19.37 -15.34 -10.59
N HIS A 64 -20.01 -14.54 -11.42
CA HIS A 64 -19.50 -14.13 -12.72
C HIS A 64 -19.35 -12.62 -12.77
N PHE A 65 -18.22 -12.12 -13.30
CA PHE A 65 -18.03 -10.68 -13.49
C PHE A 65 -17.80 -10.39 -14.98
N ASN A 66 -18.75 -9.67 -15.59
CA ASN A 66 -18.67 -9.22 -16.97
C ASN A 66 -17.94 -7.87 -17.03
N HIS A 67 -16.73 -7.89 -17.59
CA HIS A 67 -15.86 -6.70 -17.69
C HIS A 67 -16.29 -5.69 -18.77
N GLN A 68 -17.24 -6.07 -19.63
CA GLN A 68 -17.74 -5.29 -20.77
C GLN A 68 -16.64 -4.80 -21.74
N LEU A 69 -15.56 -5.56 -21.89
CA LEU A 69 -14.40 -5.19 -22.71
C LEU A 69 -14.52 -5.68 -24.16
N ARG A 70 -15.32 -6.74 -24.41
CA ARG A 70 -15.40 -7.43 -25.71
C ARG A 70 -16.80 -7.43 -26.34
N GLY A 71 -17.66 -6.51 -25.90
CA GLY A 71 -19.01 -6.39 -26.43
C GLY A 71 -19.78 -7.71 -26.47
N VAL A 72 -20.15 -8.19 -27.67
CA VAL A 72 -20.95 -9.43 -27.88
C VAL A 72 -20.30 -10.68 -27.28
N GLU A 73 -18.98 -10.80 -27.29
CA GLU A 73 -18.31 -11.95 -26.69
C GLU A 73 -18.48 -11.97 -25.16
N SER A 74 -18.40 -10.80 -24.50
CA SER A 74 -18.63 -10.71 -23.06
C SER A 74 -20.06 -11.12 -22.68
N GLU A 75 -21.05 -10.78 -23.50
CA GLU A 75 -22.45 -11.17 -23.29
C GLU A 75 -22.66 -12.69 -23.55
N ARG A 76 -22.00 -13.24 -24.56
CA ARG A 76 -22.01 -14.71 -24.83
C ARG A 76 -21.42 -15.48 -23.64
N ASP A 77 -20.32 -15.01 -23.09
CA ASP A 77 -19.65 -15.66 -21.95
C ASP A 77 -20.52 -15.62 -20.69
N GLU A 78 -21.19 -14.50 -20.44
CA GLU A 78 -22.17 -14.38 -19.36
C GLU A 78 -23.36 -15.33 -19.55
N GLU A 79 -23.94 -15.44 -20.76
CA GLU A 79 -25.06 -16.34 -21.02
C GLU A 79 -24.66 -17.80 -20.89
N PHE A 80 -23.43 -18.14 -21.29
CA PHE A 80 -22.88 -19.48 -21.05
C PHE A 80 -22.85 -19.80 -19.54
N VAL A 81 -22.34 -18.90 -18.70
CA VAL A 81 -22.27 -19.12 -17.25
C VAL A 81 -23.68 -19.17 -16.64
N ARG A 82 -24.62 -18.38 -17.13
CA ARG A 82 -26.02 -18.41 -16.68
C ARG A 82 -26.66 -19.76 -16.98
N ARG A 83 -26.43 -20.31 -18.18
CA ARG A 83 -26.92 -21.63 -18.57
C ARG A 83 -26.29 -22.74 -17.73
N LEU A 84 -24.95 -22.71 -17.54
CA LEU A 84 -24.23 -23.68 -16.72
C LEU A 84 -24.72 -23.68 -15.27
N ALA A 85 -24.92 -22.53 -14.67
CA ALA A 85 -25.43 -22.42 -13.30
C ALA A 85 -26.85 -22.99 -13.18
N ARG A 86 -27.75 -22.76 -14.19
CA ARG A 86 -29.09 -23.32 -14.23
C ARG A 86 -29.04 -24.85 -14.35
N GLU A 87 -28.22 -25.37 -15.25
CA GLU A 87 -28.06 -26.82 -15.45
C GLU A 87 -27.56 -27.55 -14.20
N MET A 88 -26.68 -26.88 -13.42
CA MET A 88 -26.15 -27.41 -12.16
C MET A 88 -27.04 -27.10 -10.95
N ASN A 89 -28.15 -26.40 -11.14
CA ASN A 89 -29.05 -25.93 -10.07
C ASN A 89 -28.28 -25.14 -8.99
N LEU A 90 -27.43 -24.20 -9.41
CA LEU A 90 -26.63 -23.36 -8.53
C LEU A 90 -27.10 -21.89 -8.59
N PRO A 91 -27.18 -21.19 -7.45
CA PRO A 91 -27.42 -19.76 -7.44
C PRO A 91 -26.26 -19.03 -8.11
N LEU A 92 -26.61 -17.98 -8.88
CA LEU A 92 -25.65 -17.17 -9.63
C LEU A 92 -25.84 -15.69 -9.32
N ALA A 93 -24.73 -15.02 -9.01
CA ALA A 93 -24.65 -13.56 -8.99
C ALA A 93 -23.76 -13.09 -10.15
N VAL A 94 -24.25 -12.10 -10.89
CA VAL A 94 -23.52 -11.49 -12.00
C VAL A 94 -23.23 -10.04 -11.67
N GLY A 95 -21.93 -9.69 -11.67
CA GLY A 95 -21.45 -8.30 -11.62
C GLY A 95 -21.13 -7.81 -13.03
N ARG A 96 -21.33 -6.52 -13.26
CA ARG A 96 -20.96 -5.85 -14.51
C ARG A 96 -20.21 -4.55 -14.20
N GLY A 97 -19.21 -4.21 -14.99
CA GLY A 97 -18.46 -2.97 -14.80
C GLY A 97 -17.82 -2.48 -16.08
N ASN A 98 -17.89 -1.18 -16.32
CA ASN A 98 -17.16 -0.53 -17.40
C ASN A 98 -15.70 -0.32 -16.97
N VAL A 99 -14.90 -1.36 -17.15
CA VAL A 99 -13.48 -1.38 -16.76
C VAL A 99 -12.66 -0.32 -17.49
N SER A 100 -13.01 0.03 -18.73
CA SER A 100 -12.30 1.08 -19.48
C SER A 100 -12.47 2.46 -18.83
N ALA A 101 -13.67 2.79 -18.36
CA ALA A 101 -13.92 4.02 -17.65
C ALA A 101 -13.20 4.08 -16.29
N GLU A 102 -13.20 2.96 -15.56
CA GLU A 102 -12.48 2.82 -14.28
C GLU A 102 -10.96 3.00 -14.45
N ALA A 103 -10.37 2.35 -15.46
CA ALA A 103 -8.95 2.47 -15.77
C ALA A 103 -8.55 3.92 -16.09
N ALA A 104 -9.38 4.62 -16.86
CA ALA A 104 -9.15 6.03 -17.21
C ALA A 104 -9.23 6.96 -16.00
N SER A 105 -10.24 6.78 -15.14
CA SER A 105 -10.44 7.63 -13.95
C SER A 105 -9.36 7.43 -12.88
N SER A 106 -8.92 6.19 -12.68
CA SER A 106 -7.96 5.81 -11.64
C SER A 106 -6.50 5.80 -12.12
N LYS A 107 -6.23 6.13 -13.39
CA LYS A 107 -4.89 6.11 -14.02
C LYS A 107 -4.18 4.74 -13.86
N MET A 108 -4.95 3.67 -13.83
CA MET A 108 -4.45 2.31 -13.73
C MET A 108 -4.41 1.61 -15.08
N SER A 109 -3.62 0.54 -15.19
CA SER A 109 -3.71 -0.34 -16.36
C SER A 109 -5.07 -1.02 -16.42
N LEU A 110 -5.53 -1.36 -17.65
CA LEU A 110 -6.79 -2.04 -17.87
C LEU A 110 -6.90 -3.36 -17.09
N GLU A 111 -5.79 -4.12 -17.00
CA GLU A 111 -5.71 -5.36 -16.24
C GLU A 111 -5.91 -5.13 -14.73
N MET A 112 -5.29 -4.09 -14.18
CA MET A 112 -5.44 -3.73 -12.77
C MET A 112 -6.87 -3.29 -12.47
N ALA A 113 -7.44 -2.42 -13.30
CA ALA A 113 -8.82 -1.96 -13.14
C ALA A 113 -9.82 -3.12 -13.23
N ALA A 114 -9.63 -4.04 -14.20
CA ALA A 114 -10.45 -5.25 -14.33
C ALA A 114 -10.39 -6.13 -13.07
N ARG A 115 -9.18 -6.31 -12.53
CA ARG A 115 -8.97 -7.05 -11.30
C ARG A 115 -9.65 -6.39 -10.11
N GLU A 116 -9.51 -5.08 -9.96
CA GLU A 116 -10.08 -4.33 -8.83
C GLU A 116 -11.61 -4.33 -8.85
N CYS A 117 -12.24 -4.05 -10.00
CA CYS A 117 -13.68 -4.13 -10.16
C CYS A 117 -14.22 -5.52 -9.79
N ARG A 118 -13.55 -6.57 -10.27
CA ARG A 118 -13.92 -7.95 -9.98
C ARG A 118 -13.77 -8.28 -8.49
N TYR A 119 -12.68 -7.90 -7.84
CA TYR A 119 -12.47 -8.16 -6.41
C TYR A 119 -13.43 -7.37 -5.53
N ARG A 120 -13.78 -6.14 -5.90
CA ARG A 120 -14.82 -5.33 -5.24
C ARG A 120 -16.18 -6.03 -5.28
N PHE A 121 -16.59 -6.55 -6.43
CA PHE A 121 -17.80 -7.35 -6.58
C PHE A 121 -17.76 -8.62 -5.72
N PHE A 122 -16.64 -9.34 -5.71
CA PHE A 122 -16.50 -10.55 -4.90
C PHE A 122 -16.58 -10.23 -3.40
N ALA A 123 -15.99 -9.14 -2.95
CA ALA A 123 -16.07 -8.68 -1.57
C ALA A 123 -17.51 -8.33 -1.16
N GLU A 124 -18.24 -7.64 -2.04
CA GLU A 124 -19.65 -7.30 -1.82
C GLU A 124 -20.50 -8.56 -1.61
N LYS A 125 -20.40 -9.53 -2.53
CA LYS A 125 -21.18 -10.78 -2.46
C LYS A 125 -20.74 -11.67 -1.30
N ALA A 126 -19.47 -11.69 -0.97
CA ALA A 126 -18.98 -12.43 0.20
C ALA A 126 -19.59 -11.89 1.52
N ARG A 127 -19.68 -10.55 1.66
CA ARG A 127 -20.34 -9.93 2.82
C ARG A 127 -21.84 -10.20 2.86
N GLU A 128 -22.52 -10.02 1.72
CA GLU A 128 -23.97 -10.25 1.60
C GLU A 128 -24.36 -11.68 1.97
N LEU A 129 -23.58 -12.66 1.53
CA LEU A 129 -23.85 -14.07 1.72
C LEU A 129 -23.14 -14.69 2.94
N HIS A 130 -22.41 -13.89 3.71
CA HIS A 130 -21.56 -14.36 4.83
C HIS A 130 -20.65 -15.53 4.44
N ALA A 131 -20.07 -15.45 3.24
CA ALA A 131 -19.28 -16.52 2.68
C ALA A 131 -17.91 -16.65 3.37
N GLN A 132 -17.45 -17.89 3.55
CA GLN A 132 -16.18 -18.21 4.19
C GLN A 132 -15.07 -18.48 3.17
N PHE A 133 -15.44 -18.99 1.98
CA PHE A 133 -14.49 -19.39 0.94
C PHE A 133 -14.88 -18.82 -0.42
N LEU A 134 -13.85 -18.36 -1.15
CA LEU A 134 -13.93 -17.99 -2.57
C LEU A 134 -12.99 -18.91 -3.36
N PHE A 135 -13.56 -19.78 -4.17
CA PHE A 135 -12.81 -20.68 -5.02
C PHE A 135 -12.47 -20.03 -6.37
N MET A 136 -11.21 -20.17 -6.79
CA MET A 136 -10.69 -19.60 -8.04
C MET A 136 -9.91 -20.65 -8.83
N GLY A 137 -10.13 -20.69 -10.14
CA GLY A 137 -9.56 -21.68 -11.07
C GLY A 137 -8.11 -21.42 -11.50
N HIS A 138 -7.27 -20.85 -10.64
CA HIS A 138 -5.84 -20.70 -10.93
C HIS A 138 -5.14 -22.05 -10.90
N HIS A 139 -4.25 -22.30 -11.88
CA HIS A 139 -3.57 -23.58 -12.06
C HIS A 139 -2.04 -23.43 -12.11
N GLY A 140 -1.30 -24.54 -12.28
CA GLY A 140 0.15 -24.55 -12.31
C GLY A 140 0.77 -23.64 -13.39
N GLY A 141 0.14 -23.53 -14.56
CA GLY A 141 0.58 -22.59 -15.60
C GLY A 141 0.55 -21.12 -15.14
N ASP A 142 -0.48 -20.70 -14.40
CA ASP A 142 -0.53 -19.34 -13.83
C ASP A 142 0.59 -19.08 -12.82
N GLN A 143 1.02 -20.13 -12.11
CA GLN A 143 2.18 -20.05 -11.21
C GLN A 143 3.47 -19.79 -11.97
N THR A 144 3.72 -20.52 -13.07
CA THR A 144 4.93 -20.35 -13.88
C THR A 144 4.97 -18.99 -14.56
N GLU A 145 3.84 -18.49 -15.06
CA GLU A 145 3.73 -17.12 -15.58
C GLU A 145 4.05 -16.08 -14.50
N LEU A 146 3.45 -16.23 -13.32
CA LEU A 146 3.67 -15.33 -12.20
C LEU A 146 5.13 -15.34 -11.72
N PHE A 147 5.78 -16.50 -11.75
CA PHE A 147 7.20 -16.62 -11.39
C PHE A 147 8.05 -15.73 -12.30
N PHE A 148 7.92 -15.85 -13.63
CA PHE A 148 8.68 -15.01 -14.55
C PHE A 148 8.30 -13.54 -14.49
N LEU A 149 7.02 -13.21 -14.37
CA LEU A 149 6.59 -11.82 -14.17
C LEU A 149 7.27 -11.16 -12.95
N ARG A 150 7.39 -11.89 -11.87
CA ARG A 150 7.99 -11.40 -10.63
C ARG A 150 9.51 -11.40 -10.69
N LEU A 151 10.12 -12.42 -11.29
CA LEU A 151 11.56 -12.50 -11.52
C LEU A 151 12.06 -11.32 -12.34
N LEU A 152 11.39 -11.00 -13.45
CA LEU A 152 11.73 -9.89 -14.34
C LEU A 152 11.54 -8.51 -13.67
N ARG A 153 10.78 -8.44 -12.58
CA ARG A 153 10.61 -7.23 -11.77
C ARG A 153 11.54 -7.18 -10.55
N GLY A 154 12.46 -8.13 -10.41
CA GLY A 154 13.42 -8.16 -9.30
C GLY A 154 12.82 -8.63 -7.96
N ALA A 155 11.79 -9.48 -7.99
CA ALA A 155 11.18 -9.98 -6.76
C ALA A 155 12.14 -10.84 -5.93
N SER A 156 12.07 -10.68 -4.61
CA SER A 156 12.76 -11.53 -3.63
C SER A 156 12.16 -12.94 -3.56
N SER A 157 12.78 -13.85 -2.78
CA SER A 157 12.28 -15.22 -2.54
C SER A 157 10.81 -15.24 -2.07
N ARG A 158 10.39 -14.25 -1.25
CA ARG A 158 8.98 -14.08 -0.85
C ARG A 158 8.06 -13.88 -2.04
N GLY A 159 8.48 -13.06 -3.01
CA GLY A 159 7.72 -12.83 -4.24
C GLY A 159 7.70 -14.07 -5.14
N LEU A 160 8.83 -14.74 -5.27
CA LEU A 160 9.00 -15.88 -6.19
C LEU A 160 8.29 -17.16 -5.72
N LYS A 161 7.89 -17.30 -4.46
CA LYS A 161 7.11 -18.45 -3.98
C LYS A 161 5.71 -18.60 -4.61
N GLY A 162 5.27 -17.61 -5.37
CA GLY A 162 4.00 -17.64 -6.10
C GLY A 162 2.74 -17.45 -5.26
N MET A 163 1.61 -17.98 -5.77
CA MET A 163 0.34 -17.99 -5.06
C MET A 163 0.29 -19.17 -4.07
N ARG A 164 -0.35 -18.96 -2.94
CA ARG A 164 -0.67 -20.04 -2.00
C ARG A 164 -1.98 -20.73 -2.40
N PRO A 165 -2.12 -22.04 -2.17
CA PRO A 165 -3.40 -22.74 -2.36
C PRO A 165 -4.53 -22.09 -1.56
N ILE A 166 -4.22 -21.62 -0.34
CA ILE A 166 -5.15 -20.92 0.52
C ILE A 166 -4.48 -19.60 0.97
N SER A 167 -5.20 -18.51 0.87
CA SER A 167 -4.76 -17.20 1.32
C SER A 167 -5.93 -16.36 1.81
N ASP A 168 -5.66 -15.34 2.59
CA ASP A 168 -6.66 -14.34 2.92
C ASP A 168 -7.12 -13.59 1.66
N PHE A 169 -8.36 -13.14 1.67
CA PHE A 169 -8.87 -12.29 0.59
C PHE A 169 -8.19 -10.92 0.66
N PRO A 170 -7.63 -10.42 -0.46
CA PRO A 170 -6.99 -9.11 -0.47
C PRO A 170 -8.05 -7.99 -0.54
N GLY A 171 -8.55 -7.55 0.60
CA GLY A 171 -9.53 -6.48 0.69
C GLY A 171 -10.06 -6.34 2.12
N GLU A 172 -10.43 -5.13 2.46
CA GLU A 172 -10.94 -4.81 3.78
C GLU A 172 -12.43 -5.13 3.93
N GLY A 173 -12.88 -5.35 5.15
CA GLY A 173 -14.31 -5.46 5.48
C GLY A 173 -15.00 -6.76 5.07
N VAL A 174 -14.27 -7.80 4.67
CA VAL A 174 -14.83 -9.12 4.29
C VAL A 174 -14.62 -10.22 5.35
N GLY A 175 -14.22 -9.83 6.56
CA GLY A 175 -14.02 -10.78 7.65
C GLY A 175 -12.92 -11.83 7.35
N ALA A 176 -13.19 -13.08 7.69
CA ALA A 176 -12.27 -14.20 7.54
C ALA A 176 -12.37 -14.91 6.17
N LEU A 177 -12.80 -14.21 5.10
CA LEU A 177 -12.93 -14.80 3.76
C LEU A 177 -11.56 -15.33 3.26
N LYS A 178 -11.50 -16.62 2.91
CA LYS A 178 -10.32 -17.26 2.33
C LYS A 178 -10.49 -17.43 0.83
N VAL A 179 -9.44 -17.08 0.07
CA VAL A 179 -9.33 -17.42 -1.35
C VAL A 179 -8.67 -18.79 -1.48
N VAL A 180 -9.35 -19.72 -2.11
CA VAL A 180 -8.90 -21.10 -2.30
C VAL A 180 -8.64 -21.37 -3.78
N ARG A 181 -7.48 -21.95 -4.09
CA ARG A 181 -7.02 -22.25 -5.46
C ARG A 181 -6.64 -23.73 -5.57
N PRO A 182 -7.61 -24.60 -5.70
CA PRO A 182 -7.37 -26.05 -5.61
C PRO A 182 -6.54 -26.60 -6.77
N PHE A 183 -6.53 -25.91 -7.91
CA PHE A 183 -5.86 -26.35 -9.14
C PHE A 183 -4.40 -25.88 -9.27
N LEU A 184 -3.80 -25.22 -8.26
CA LEU A 184 -2.41 -24.76 -8.34
C LEU A 184 -1.39 -25.88 -8.60
N GLY A 185 -1.71 -27.11 -8.22
CA GLY A 185 -0.91 -28.30 -8.53
C GLY A 185 -1.29 -29.02 -9.85
N CYS A 186 -2.31 -28.53 -10.59
CA CYS A 186 -2.74 -29.12 -11.85
C CYS A 186 -2.09 -28.41 -13.03
N SER A 187 -1.77 -29.19 -14.08
CA SER A 187 -1.43 -28.61 -15.38
C SER A 187 -2.69 -28.25 -16.17
N ARG A 188 -2.53 -27.41 -17.19
CA ARG A 188 -3.65 -27.05 -18.07
C ARG A 188 -4.14 -28.26 -18.87
N GLU A 189 -3.23 -29.16 -19.27
CA GLU A 189 -3.54 -30.41 -19.99
C GLU A 189 -4.41 -31.31 -19.11
N GLU A 190 -4.05 -31.52 -17.83
CA GLU A 190 -4.84 -32.30 -16.89
C GLU A 190 -6.27 -31.75 -16.73
N ILE A 191 -6.45 -30.42 -16.73
CA ILE A 191 -7.74 -29.73 -16.61
C ILE A 191 -8.57 -29.99 -17.91
N LEU A 192 -7.95 -29.83 -19.08
CA LEU A 192 -8.62 -30.06 -20.36
C LEU A 192 -9.00 -31.53 -20.55
N ASP A 193 -8.14 -32.46 -20.11
CA ASP A 193 -8.44 -33.91 -20.17
C ASP A 193 -9.61 -34.26 -19.25
N TYR A 194 -9.70 -33.64 -18.07
CA TYR A 194 -10.88 -33.83 -17.21
C TYR A 194 -12.16 -33.37 -17.88
N LEU A 195 -12.18 -32.19 -18.48
CA LEU A 195 -13.37 -31.66 -19.15
C LEU A 195 -13.78 -32.52 -20.36
N LYS A 196 -12.81 -32.85 -21.22
CA LYS A 196 -13.04 -33.69 -22.42
C LYS A 196 -13.52 -35.07 -22.05
N GLY A 197 -12.89 -35.71 -21.06
CA GLY A 197 -13.25 -37.06 -20.59
C GLY A 197 -14.67 -37.14 -20.01
N ARG A 198 -15.23 -36.03 -19.55
CA ARG A 198 -16.59 -35.92 -19.02
C ARG A 198 -17.58 -35.31 -20.03
N GLY A 199 -17.12 -34.86 -21.21
CA GLY A 199 -17.97 -34.23 -22.21
C GLY A 199 -18.48 -32.84 -21.83
N TYR A 200 -17.78 -32.14 -20.92
CA TYR A 200 -18.15 -30.79 -20.52
C TYR A 200 -17.69 -29.77 -21.56
N SER A 201 -18.51 -28.76 -21.81
CA SER A 201 -18.20 -27.65 -22.70
C SER A 201 -17.74 -26.41 -21.91
N TRP A 202 -16.95 -25.57 -22.55
CA TRP A 202 -16.47 -24.27 -22.01
C TRP A 202 -16.35 -23.24 -23.12
N VAL A 203 -16.12 -21.99 -22.75
CA VAL A 203 -15.88 -20.89 -23.71
C VAL A 203 -14.38 -20.72 -23.91
N GLU A 204 -13.95 -20.62 -25.17
CA GLU A 204 -12.59 -20.24 -25.50
C GLU A 204 -12.46 -18.72 -25.53
N ASP A 205 -11.47 -18.22 -24.78
CA ASP A 205 -11.20 -16.78 -24.65
C ASP A 205 -10.30 -16.30 -25.78
N SER A 206 -10.83 -15.48 -26.70
CA SER A 206 -10.09 -14.90 -27.81
C SER A 206 -8.98 -13.92 -27.38
N SER A 207 -9.07 -13.32 -26.18
CA SER A 207 -8.06 -12.38 -25.67
C SER A 207 -6.74 -13.04 -25.27
N ASN A 208 -6.68 -14.36 -25.16
CA ASN A 208 -5.45 -15.10 -24.88
C ASN A 208 -4.40 -14.99 -26.01
N SER A 209 -4.79 -14.53 -27.18
CA SER A 209 -3.92 -14.40 -28.38
C SER A 209 -3.30 -13.02 -28.55
N SER A 210 -3.73 -11.97 -27.82
CA SER A 210 -3.15 -10.62 -27.95
C SER A 210 -1.80 -10.54 -27.23
N GLY A 211 -0.73 -10.20 -27.98
CA GLY A 211 0.67 -10.09 -27.46
C GLY A 211 0.97 -8.82 -26.66
N ASP A 212 -0.01 -7.94 -26.45
CA ASP A 212 0.20 -6.59 -25.93
C ASP A 212 0.60 -6.52 -24.44
N PHE A 213 0.37 -7.59 -23.68
CA PHE A 213 0.73 -7.63 -22.26
C PHE A 213 1.91 -8.54 -21.99
N LEU A 214 2.83 -8.13 -21.14
CA LEU A 214 4.00 -8.90 -20.73
C LEU A 214 3.62 -10.35 -20.30
N ARG A 215 2.49 -10.52 -19.63
CA ARG A 215 2.00 -11.83 -19.22
C ARG A 215 1.70 -12.72 -20.42
N ASN A 216 1.06 -12.20 -21.47
CA ASN A 216 0.76 -12.94 -22.69
C ASN A 216 2.04 -13.30 -23.46
N ARG A 217 3.03 -12.41 -23.50
CA ARG A 217 4.35 -12.71 -24.08
C ARG A 217 5.07 -13.83 -23.32
N ILE A 218 5.04 -13.81 -22.00
CA ILE A 218 5.60 -14.89 -21.18
C ILE A 218 4.89 -16.21 -21.52
N ARG A 219 3.56 -16.25 -21.57
CA ARG A 219 2.75 -17.43 -21.87
C ARG A 219 2.98 -17.98 -23.29
N ASN A 220 2.97 -17.09 -24.28
CA ASN A 220 2.90 -17.48 -25.68
C ASN A 220 4.27 -17.58 -26.36
N GLU A 221 5.30 -16.91 -25.83
CA GLU A 221 6.64 -16.84 -26.42
C GLU A 221 7.70 -17.49 -25.51
N LEU A 222 7.85 -16.96 -24.28
CA LEU A 222 8.96 -17.33 -23.39
C LEU A 222 8.82 -18.76 -22.86
N LEU A 223 7.69 -19.10 -22.27
CA LEU A 223 7.47 -20.43 -21.69
C LEU A 223 7.57 -21.54 -22.76
N PRO A 224 6.90 -21.44 -23.93
CA PRO A 224 7.06 -22.44 -24.99
C PRO A 224 8.48 -22.54 -25.55
N LEU A 225 9.22 -21.41 -25.61
CA LEU A 225 10.64 -21.42 -26.03
C LEU A 225 11.49 -22.20 -25.03
N LEU A 226 11.32 -21.92 -23.72
CA LEU A 226 12.08 -22.60 -22.66
C LEU A 226 11.75 -24.08 -22.58
N GLU A 227 10.47 -24.46 -22.70
CA GLU A 227 10.03 -25.85 -22.67
C GLU A 227 10.57 -26.64 -23.86
N ARG A 228 10.48 -26.09 -25.06
CA ARG A 228 10.93 -26.78 -26.28
C ARG A 228 12.45 -26.87 -26.38
N SER A 229 13.18 -25.81 -26.01
CA SER A 229 14.60 -25.69 -26.31
C SER A 229 15.53 -25.99 -25.13
N TYR A 230 15.01 -25.97 -23.89
CA TYR A 230 15.83 -26.09 -22.68
C TYR A 230 15.34 -27.19 -21.73
N SER A 231 14.06 -27.23 -21.39
CA SER A 231 13.55 -28.22 -20.43
C SER A 231 12.07 -28.51 -20.67
N PRO A 232 11.72 -29.68 -21.25
CA PRO A 232 10.32 -30.09 -21.43
C PRO A 232 9.51 -30.19 -20.13
N SER A 233 10.20 -30.30 -18.98
CA SER A 233 9.59 -30.36 -17.66
C SER A 233 9.68 -29.04 -16.88
N LEU A 234 9.91 -27.91 -17.56
CA LEU A 234 10.11 -26.61 -16.94
C LEU A 234 9.03 -26.25 -15.93
N GLY A 235 7.77 -26.38 -16.31
CA GLY A 235 6.63 -26.06 -15.44
C GLY A 235 6.69 -26.84 -14.11
N ARG A 236 6.95 -28.15 -14.16
CA ARG A 236 7.10 -28.99 -12.96
C ARG A 236 8.28 -28.57 -12.12
N THR A 237 9.43 -28.28 -12.75
CA THR A 237 10.65 -27.85 -12.07
C THR A 237 10.42 -26.52 -11.35
N LEU A 238 9.77 -25.55 -12.00
CA LEU A 238 9.45 -24.26 -11.40
C LEU A 238 8.50 -24.39 -10.21
N LEU A 239 7.42 -25.19 -10.33
CA LEU A 239 6.50 -25.41 -9.21
C LEU A 239 7.22 -25.99 -7.99
N ARG A 240 8.15 -26.93 -8.18
CA ARG A 240 8.98 -27.49 -7.11
C ARG A 240 9.91 -26.44 -6.50
N THR A 241 10.54 -25.60 -7.32
CA THR A 241 11.40 -24.50 -6.85
C THR A 241 10.58 -23.50 -6.04
N MET A 242 9.38 -23.15 -6.51
CA MET A 242 8.47 -22.24 -5.80
C MET A 242 8.03 -22.79 -4.44
N GLU A 243 7.80 -24.10 -4.37
CA GLU A 243 7.47 -24.79 -3.10
C GLU A 243 8.62 -24.68 -2.11
N ILE A 244 9.87 -24.97 -2.53
CA ILE A 244 11.06 -24.84 -1.71
C ILE A 244 11.22 -23.38 -1.20
N LEU A 245 11.15 -22.41 -2.11
CA LEU A 245 11.19 -20.99 -1.75
C LEU A 245 10.07 -20.59 -0.78
N GLY A 246 8.91 -21.22 -0.91
CA GLY A 246 7.78 -21.05 0.01
C GLY A 246 8.12 -21.52 1.43
N GLN A 247 8.68 -22.71 1.56
CA GLN A 247 9.09 -23.28 2.86
C GLN A 247 10.19 -22.44 3.51
N GLU A 248 11.21 -22.06 2.76
CA GLU A 248 12.27 -21.17 3.24
C GLU A 248 11.73 -19.80 3.68
N SER A 249 10.84 -19.22 2.88
CA SER A 249 10.18 -17.96 3.22
C SER A 249 9.34 -18.06 4.49
N ASP A 250 8.66 -19.16 4.71
CA ASP A 250 7.84 -19.38 5.91
C ASP A 250 8.73 -19.61 7.16
N TYR A 251 9.89 -20.26 6.99
CA TYR A 251 10.89 -20.35 8.05
C TYR A 251 11.41 -18.97 8.46
N ILE A 252 11.81 -18.15 7.47
CA ILE A 252 12.28 -16.78 7.73
C ILE A 252 11.21 -15.95 8.47
N SER A 253 9.96 -16.06 8.07
CA SER A 253 8.87 -15.32 8.73
C SER A 253 8.67 -15.79 10.19
N ARG A 254 8.72 -17.09 10.46
CA ARG A 254 8.64 -17.62 11.84
C ARG A 254 9.82 -17.18 12.70
N GLU A 255 11.00 -17.14 12.12
CA GLU A 255 12.21 -16.71 12.83
C GLU A 255 12.13 -15.22 13.20
N ILE A 256 11.65 -14.37 12.27
CA ILE A 256 11.39 -12.95 12.56
C ILE A 256 10.38 -12.80 13.71
N GLU A 257 9.27 -13.53 13.69
CA GLU A 257 8.28 -13.47 14.77
C GLU A 257 8.83 -13.99 16.11
N ARG A 258 9.74 -14.97 16.07
CA ARG A 258 10.46 -15.42 17.28
C ARG A 258 11.33 -14.29 17.83
N LEU A 259 12.17 -13.69 17.00
CA LEU A 259 13.08 -12.61 17.40
C LEU A 259 12.32 -11.39 17.94
N LYS A 260 11.18 -11.04 17.33
CA LYS A 260 10.29 -9.99 17.82
C LYS A 260 9.74 -10.31 19.22
N ARG A 261 9.23 -11.52 19.42
CA ARG A 261 8.64 -11.95 20.68
C ARG A 261 9.66 -12.05 21.81
N GLU A 262 10.90 -12.46 21.48
CA GLU A 262 12.03 -12.56 22.43
C GLU A 262 12.74 -11.22 22.62
N GLU A 263 12.26 -10.14 22.00
CA GLU A 263 12.81 -8.78 22.08
C GLU A 263 14.32 -8.72 21.75
N ILE A 264 14.77 -9.59 20.85
CA ILE A 264 16.16 -9.61 20.40
C ILE A 264 16.46 -8.31 19.63
N PRO A 265 17.54 -7.57 19.97
CA PRO A 265 17.88 -6.32 19.30
C PRO A 265 18.00 -6.48 17.79
N PHE A 266 17.34 -5.62 17.03
CA PHE A 266 17.26 -5.69 15.57
C PHE A 266 18.65 -5.70 14.90
N GLU A 267 19.59 -4.94 15.43
CA GLU A 267 20.97 -4.83 14.91
C GLU A 267 21.75 -6.15 15.01
N SER A 268 21.34 -7.05 15.89
CA SER A 268 21.95 -8.38 16.04
C SER A 268 21.37 -9.43 15.09
N TRP A 269 20.29 -9.10 14.39
CA TRP A 269 19.66 -10.05 13.46
C TRP A 269 20.53 -10.28 12.23
N HIS A 270 20.47 -11.49 11.69
CA HIS A 270 21.11 -11.76 10.40
C HIS A 270 20.52 -10.83 9.31
N THR A 271 21.38 -10.31 8.41
CA THR A 271 20.98 -9.33 7.37
C THR A 271 19.77 -9.77 6.54
N ALA A 272 19.62 -11.06 6.26
CA ALA A 272 18.46 -11.59 5.53
C ALA A 272 17.14 -11.37 6.30
N LEU A 273 17.16 -11.46 7.63
CA LEU A 273 15.99 -11.21 8.49
C LEU A 273 15.70 -9.73 8.61
N GLN A 274 16.75 -8.90 8.75
CA GLN A 274 16.63 -7.45 8.76
C GLN A 274 15.99 -6.94 7.46
N ARG A 275 16.52 -7.37 6.30
CA ARG A 275 15.97 -7.01 4.97
C ARG A 275 14.52 -7.43 4.83
N ARG A 276 14.17 -8.63 5.28
CA ARG A 276 12.80 -9.12 5.23
C ARG A 276 11.87 -8.29 6.11
N ALA A 277 12.24 -8.01 7.36
CA ALA A 277 11.41 -7.25 8.29
C ALA A 277 11.16 -5.82 7.80
N VAL A 278 12.20 -5.13 7.31
CA VAL A 278 12.08 -3.78 6.74
C VAL A 278 11.24 -3.79 5.46
N SER A 279 11.42 -4.79 4.57
CA SER A 279 10.61 -4.93 3.36
C SER A 279 9.13 -5.13 3.69
N GLU A 280 8.81 -5.93 4.71
CA GLU A 280 7.44 -6.16 5.17
C GLU A 280 6.82 -4.90 5.75
N ALA A 281 7.58 -4.17 6.56
CA ALA A 281 7.13 -2.90 7.13
C ALA A 281 6.85 -1.82 6.04
N LEU A 282 7.60 -1.81 4.94
CA LEU A 282 7.31 -0.95 3.77
C LEU A 282 6.02 -1.36 3.06
N ILE A 283 5.85 -2.66 2.79
CA ILE A 283 4.66 -3.21 2.12
C ILE A 283 3.38 -2.94 2.93
N GLU A 284 3.42 -3.10 4.26
CA GLU A 284 2.30 -2.80 5.15
C GLU A 284 1.84 -1.34 5.05
N ARG A 285 2.74 -0.44 4.65
CA ARG A 285 2.47 0.99 4.41
C ARG A 285 2.15 1.32 2.97
N GLY A 286 1.97 0.30 2.11
CA GLY A 286 1.65 0.48 0.69
C GLY A 286 2.86 0.82 -0.19
N ALA A 287 4.06 0.91 0.36
CA ALA A 287 5.27 1.17 -0.42
C ALA A 287 5.83 -0.11 -1.07
N GLN A 288 6.44 0.04 -2.25
CA GLN A 288 7.16 -1.05 -2.90
C GLN A 288 8.63 -1.00 -2.51
N PRO A 289 9.16 -1.99 -1.77
CA PRO A 289 10.54 -1.99 -1.33
C PRO A 289 11.49 -2.26 -2.52
N THR A 290 12.47 -1.38 -2.71
CA THR A 290 13.67 -1.67 -3.50
C THR A 290 14.79 -2.13 -2.59
N LEU A 291 15.77 -2.87 -3.12
CA LEU A 291 16.89 -3.35 -2.31
C LEU A 291 17.68 -2.17 -1.71
N GLU A 292 17.88 -1.11 -2.50
CA GLU A 292 18.59 0.09 -2.10
C GLU A 292 17.89 0.80 -0.94
N ALA A 293 16.56 0.97 -1.02
CA ALA A 293 15.77 1.59 0.04
C ALA A 293 15.81 0.76 1.32
N VAL A 294 15.66 -0.56 1.20
CA VAL A 294 15.72 -1.48 2.36
C VAL A 294 17.08 -1.41 3.03
N ASP A 295 18.18 -1.49 2.27
CA ASP A 295 19.53 -1.40 2.81
C ASP A 295 19.83 -0.02 3.41
N TYR A 296 19.30 1.04 2.81
CA TYR A 296 19.41 2.39 3.38
C TYR A 296 18.80 2.46 4.78
N PHE A 297 17.58 1.96 4.97
CA PHE A 297 16.92 1.96 6.27
C PHE A 297 17.65 1.11 7.31
N ILE A 298 18.27 0.00 6.90
CA ILE A 298 19.06 -0.83 7.81
C ILE A 298 20.30 -0.07 8.28
N GLN A 299 21.00 0.58 7.37
CA GLN A 299 22.28 1.26 7.64
C GLN A 299 22.13 2.64 8.28
N ASN A 300 20.99 3.29 8.15
CA ASN A 300 20.77 4.67 8.57
C ASN A 300 19.53 4.79 9.49
N PRO A 301 19.56 4.23 10.70
CA PRO A 301 18.46 4.41 11.66
C PRO A 301 18.27 5.90 11.97
N GLY A 302 17.03 6.33 12.14
CA GLY A 302 16.68 7.71 12.43
C GLY A 302 16.81 8.69 11.26
N LYS A 303 17.27 8.25 10.09
CA LYS A 303 17.32 9.09 8.88
C LYS A 303 16.16 8.79 7.95
N ALA A 304 15.53 9.85 7.45
CA ALA A 304 14.45 9.73 6.49
C ALA A 304 14.95 9.35 5.09
N HIS A 305 14.16 8.54 4.39
CA HIS A 305 14.38 8.18 2.99
C HIS A 305 13.06 8.12 2.24
N SER A 306 13.05 8.59 1.00
CA SER A 306 11.84 8.60 0.17
C SER A 306 11.61 7.25 -0.50
N CYS A 307 10.39 6.72 -0.34
CA CYS A 307 9.88 5.57 -1.09
C CYS A 307 8.59 5.99 -1.79
N GLN A 308 8.60 6.04 -3.12
CA GLN A 308 7.45 6.40 -3.95
C GLN A 308 6.80 7.76 -3.60
N GLY A 309 7.62 8.74 -3.23
CA GLY A 309 7.16 10.10 -2.88
C GLY A 309 6.71 10.25 -1.43
N GLU A 310 6.72 9.19 -0.66
CA GLU A 310 6.51 9.24 0.79
C GLU A 310 7.83 9.09 1.52
N LEU A 311 7.97 9.82 2.64
CA LEU A 311 9.16 9.77 3.46
C LEU A 311 8.93 8.82 4.64
N TYR A 312 9.86 7.92 4.85
CA TYR A 312 9.89 7.01 5.99
C TYR A 312 11.22 7.12 6.72
N LEU A 313 11.24 6.80 8.01
CA LEU A 313 12.44 6.56 8.78
C LEU A 313 12.29 5.27 9.57
N ARG A 314 13.40 4.55 9.80
CA ARG A 314 13.46 3.41 10.71
C ARG A 314 13.86 3.88 12.10
N GLN A 315 13.12 3.48 13.12
CA GLN A 315 13.49 3.74 14.50
C GLN A 315 14.77 2.98 14.87
N GLU A 316 15.63 3.60 15.64
CA GLU A 316 16.85 2.97 16.14
C GLU A 316 16.49 1.79 17.05
N GLY A 317 17.25 0.68 16.96
CA GLY A 317 16.98 -0.54 17.70
C GLY A 317 15.80 -1.37 17.21
N SER A 318 15.06 -0.93 16.19
CA SER A 318 13.81 -1.56 15.75
C SER A 318 13.73 -1.71 14.23
N TRP A 319 12.85 -2.60 13.77
CA TRP A 319 12.43 -2.71 12.34
C TRP A 319 11.29 -1.75 11.99
N HIS A 320 10.72 -1.05 12.97
CA HIS A 320 9.57 -0.19 12.72
C HIS A 320 9.97 1.00 11.83
N LEU A 321 9.15 1.21 10.81
CA LEU A 321 9.21 2.38 9.97
C LEU A 321 8.12 3.36 10.42
N CYS A 322 8.48 4.61 10.60
CA CYS A 322 7.53 5.69 10.81
C CYS A 322 7.39 6.47 9.50
N SER A 323 6.18 6.79 9.09
CA SER A 323 5.96 7.80 8.06
C SER A 323 6.40 9.14 8.64
N VAL A 324 7.25 9.85 7.92
CA VAL A 324 7.72 11.17 8.31
C VAL A 324 6.78 12.24 7.77
N VAL A 325 5.94 11.84 6.82
CA VAL A 325 4.85 12.66 6.31
C VAL A 325 3.58 11.83 6.44
N GLU A 326 2.78 12.12 7.45
CA GLU A 326 1.37 11.84 7.28
C GLU A 326 0.93 12.58 6.01
N LYS A 327 0.32 11.87 5.05
CA LYS A 327 -0.51 12.50 4.05
C LYS A 327 -1.74 13.10 4.74
N GLY A 328 -1.52 14.13 5.53
CA GLY A 328 -2.52 15.14 5.73
C GLY A 328 -2.63 15.87 4.40
N ASN A 329 -3.73 15.76 3.71
CA ASN A 329 -4.21 16.81 2.84
C ASN A 329 -4.32 18.07 3.71
N GLY A 330 -3.30 18.92 3.65
CA GLY A 330 -3.21 20.13 4.43
C GLY A 330 -1.90 20.15 5.18
N TRP A 331 -0.92 20.80 4.63
CA TRP A 331 0.07 21.54 5.40
C TRP A 331 -0.70 22.15 6.57
N ASN A 332 -0.16 22.12 7.78
CA ASN A 332 -0.85 22.68 8.93
C ASN A 332 -1.26 24.12 8.54
N THR A 333 -2.53 24.30 8.22
CA THR A 333 -3.11 25.56 7.77
C THR A 333 -3.59 26.36 8.98
N GLU A 334 -3.23 25.90 10.19
CA GLU A 334 -3.54 26.63 11.41
C GLU A 334 -2.91 28.01 11.38
N GLU A 335 -3.76 29.00 11.44
CA GLU A 335 -3.41 30.39 11.61
C GLU A 335 -3.91 30.85 12.97
N ILE A 336 -3.01 31.35 13.78
CA ILE A 336 -3.33 31.91 15.08
C ILE A 336 -3.16 33.41 15.00
N ARG A 337 -4.25 34.14 15.11
CA ARG A 337 -4.20 35.60 15.17
C ARG A 337 -3.87 36.01 16.59
N VAL A 338 -2.82 36.85 16.75
CA VAL A 338 -2.33 37.39 18.00
C VAL A 338 -2.55 38.90 17.97
N SER A 339 -3.17 39.43 19.02
CA SER A 339 -3.32 40.89 19.23
C SER A 339 -2.66 41.24 20.58
N PRO A 340 -1.39 41.62 20.57
CA PRO A 340 -0.65 41.88 21.82
C PRO A 340 -1.34 42.95 22.64
N GLY A 341 -1.75 42.60 23.87
CA GLY A 341 -2.35 43.51 24.84
C GLY A 341 -1.33 44.08 25.83
N GLU A 342 -1.83 44.88 26.80
CA GLU A 342 -1.00 45.43 27.89
C GLU A 342 -0.55 44.33 28.88
N GLN A 343 -1.18 43.17 28.89
CA GLN A 343 -0.78 42.02 29.71
C GLN A 343 -0.05 40.98 28.87
N PRO A 344 0.97 40.30 29.45
CA PRO A 344 1.68 39.25 28.76
C PRO A 344 0.73 38.11 28.36
N GLU A 345 0.81 37.64 27.10
CA GLU A 345 0.02 36.57 26.59
C GLU A 345 0.93 35.36 26.32
N GLU A 346 0.54 34.20 26.88
CA GLU A 346 1.25 32.93 26.66
C GLU A 346 0.39 32.01 25.76
N LEU A 347 1.00 31.57 24.66
CA LEU A 347 0.36 30.68 23.69
C LEU A 347 1.12 29.35 23.62
N SER A 348 0.37 28.28 23.64
CA SER A 348 0.89 26.93 23.30
C SER A 348 0.60 26.66 21.84
N LEU A 349 1.63 26.72 21.00
CA LEU A 349 1.52 26.43 19.58
C LEU A 349 1.51 24.91 19.38
N PRO A 350 0.52 24.35 18.66
CA PRO A 350 0.44 22.92 18.43
C PRO A 350 1.58 22.41 17.54
N GLY A 351 2.01 21.16 17.76
CA GLY A 351 3.10 20.51 17.02
C GLY A 351 3.83 19.48 17.86
N GLU A 352 4.77 18.74 17.26
CA GLU A 352 5.65 17.83 18.01
C GLU A 352 6.53 18.62 18.98
N GLY A 353 6.16 18.58 20.28
CA GLY A 353 6.86 19.28 21.34
C GLY A 353 6.25 20.61 21.78
N ALA A 354 4.97 20.86 21.45
CA ALA A 354 4.19 22.05 21.86
C ALA A 354 5.04 23.28 22.19
N LEU A 355 5.38 24.08 21.17
CA LEU A 355 6.18 25.29 21.35
C LEU A 355 5.38 26.30 22.19
N ARG A 356 5.88 26.65 23.36
CA ARG A 356 5.30 27.73 24.15
C ARG A 356 5.98 29.06 23.79
N VAL A 357 5.17 30.03 23.42
CA VAL A 357 5.65 31.40 23.13
C VAL A 357 4.92 32.38 24.03
N ARG A 358 5.67 33.33 24.57
CA ARG A 358 5.11 34.41 25.39
C ARG A 358 5.37 35.73 24.71
N PHE A 359 4.32 36.50 24.54
CA PHE A 359 4.37 37.87 24.01
C PHE A 359 4.18 38.90 25.14
N GLU A 360 4.97 39.97 25.10
CA GLU A 360 4.93 41.01 26.08
C GLU A 360 5.22 42.37 25.42
N VAL A 361 4.38 43.35 25.67
CA VAL A 361 4.59 44.73 25.17
C VAL A 361 5.34 45.52 26.18
N LEU A 362 6.47 46.12 25.77
CA LEU A 362 7.37 46.89 26.61
C LEU A 362 7.43 48.34 26.16
N GLY A 363 7.51 49.25 27.13
CA GLY A 363 7.75 50.66 26.89
C GLY A 363 9.22 50.99 26.59
N PRO A 364 9.54 52.25 26.15
CA PRO A 364 10.88 52.62 25.68
C PRO A 364 12.01 52.58 26.72
N GLY A 365 11.74 52.32 27.99
CA GLY A 365 12.74 52.17 29.03
C GLY A 365 12.85 50.80 29.66
N GLU A 366 11.93 49.89 29.30
CA GLU A 366 11.80 48.58 29.94
C GLU A 366 12.60 47.49 29.21
N ALA A 367 12.96 47.71 27.95
CA ALA A 367 13.85 46.84 27.19
C ALA A 367 15.29 47.34 27.26
N ALA A 368 15.87 47.37 28.45
CA ALA A 368 17.15 48.04 28.74
C ALA A 368 18.34 47.53 27.91
N ASP A 369 18.25 46.36 27.28
CA ASP A 369 19.35 45.84 26.46
C ASP A 369 18.88 44.92 25.31
N TRP A 370 18.04 45.47 24.42
CA TRP A 370 17.60 44.73 23.22
C TRP A 370 18.76 44.33 22.28
N ARG A 371 19.96 44.89 22.48
CA ARG A 371 21.19 44.55 21.74
C ARG A 371 21.89 43.30 22.31
N SER A 372 21.70 43.03 23.59
CA SER A 372 22.29 41.89 24.32
C SER A 372 21.18 40.98 24.86
N LYS A 373 20.46 40.32 23.93
CA LYS A 373 19.29 39.47 24.24
C LYS A 373 19.71 38.09 24.75
N PRO A 374 18.99 37.53 25.75
CA PRO A 374 19.14 36.12 26.11
C PRO A 374 18.73 35.16 24.97
N GLU A 375 19.21 33.93 25.02
CA GLU A 375 18.78 32.89 24.12
C GLU A 375 17.25 32.62 24.24
N GLY A 376 16.56 32.42 23.12
CA GLY A 376 15.11 32.25 23.11
C GLY A 376 14.30 33.55 23.26
N VAL A 377 14.93 34.73 23.29
CA VAL A 377 14.25 36.03 23.35
C VAL A 377 14.46 36.82 22.07
N GLU A 378 13.39 37.34 21.50
CA GLU A 378 13.41 38.21 20.32
C GLU A 378 12.65 39.52 20.61
N TYR A 379 13.11 40.63 19.99
CA TYR A 379 12.52 41.95 20.14
C TYR A 379 12.15 42.53 18.78
N PHE A 380 10.94 43.08 18.66
CA PHE A 380 10.42 43.67 17.44
C PHE A 380 9.84 45.07 17.70
N ASP A 381 9.87 45.93 16.70
CA ASP A 381 9.20 47.22 16.71
C ASP A 381 7.67 46.97 16.52
N LEU A 382 6.91 47.17 17.60
CA LEU A 382 5.47 46.91 17.62
C LEU A 382 4.71 47.80 16.64
N ASP A 383 5.14 49.05 16.44
CA ASP A 383 4.48 49.98 15.51
C ASP A 383 4.62 49.47 14.04
N ARG A 384 5.64 48.64 13.75
CA ARG A 384 5.86 48.00 12.45
C ARG A 384 5.23 46.62 12.34
N VAL A 385 5.11 45.90 13.44
CA VAL A 385 4.38 44.60 13.47
C VAL A 385 2.89 44.85 13.32
N GLY A 386 2.39 45.95 13.92
CA GLY A 386 0.99 46.34 13.92
C GLY A 386 0.22 45.84 15.15
N ASP A 387 -1.05 46.26 15.26
CA ASP A 387 -1.93 45.93 16.38
C ASP A 387 -2.31 44.44 16.43
N SER A 388 -2.10 43.70 15.33
CA SER A 388 -2.28 42.26 15.28
C SER A 388 -1.42 41.64 14.20
N PHE A 389 -1.01 40.39 14.44
CA PHE A 389 -0.24 39.59 13.48
C PHE A 389 -0.74 38.15 13.48
N ILE A 390 -0.27 37.35 12.50
CA ILE A 390 -0.65 35.95 12.33
C ILE A 390 0.58 35.09 12.61
N LEU A 391 0.40 34.06 13.42
CA LEU A 391 1.33 32.94 13.52
C LEU A 391 0.82 31.84 12.58
N ARG A 392 1.68 31.41 11.67
CA ARG A 392 1.37 30.36 10.69
C ARG A 392 2.59 29.52 10.34
N HIS A 393 2.39 28.48 9.58
CA HIS A 393 3.46 27.68 9.00
C HIS A 393 3.90 28.23 7.64
N TRP A 394 5.09 27.80 7.19
CA TRP A 394 5.66 28.14 5.90
C TRP A 394 4.78 27.71 4.73
N ARG A 395 4.71 28.56 3.69
CA ARG A 395 4.03 28.32 2.41
C ARG A 395 5.00 28.43 1.26
N GLU A 396 4.76 27.67 0.22
CA GLU A 396 5.54 27.80 -1.02
C GLU A 396 5.39 29.21 -1.60
N GLY A 397 6.52 29.84 -1.92
CA GLY A 397 6.55 31.22 -2.38
C GLY A 397 6.90 32.26 -1.30
N ASP A 398 6.87 31.90 -0.02
CA ASP A 398 7.23 32.80 1.08
C ASP A 398 8.62 33.41 0.90
N ARG A 399 8.69 34.73 1.12
CA ARG A 399 9.93 35.50 1.03
C ARG A 399 10.23 36.15 2.36
N PHE A 400 11.50 36.16 2.74
CA PHE A 400 11.98 36.66 4.01
C PHE A 400 13.20 37.55 3.82
N GLN A 401 13.29 38.64 4.59
CA GLN A 401 14.45 39.50 4.66
C GLN A 401 15.10 39.35 6.04
N PRO A 402 16.10 38.48 6.21
CA PRO A 402 16.80 38.35 7.49
C PRO A 402 17.46 39.66 7.90
N ILE A 403 17.52 39.94 9.22
CA ILE A 403 18.24 41.10 9.76
C ILE A 403 19.69 41.16 9.23
N GLY A 404 20.08 42.35 8.75
CA GLY A 404 21.40 42.61 8.15
C GLY A 404 21.44 42.44 6.62
N LEU A 405 20.40 42.01 5.98
CA LEU A 405 20.27 42.02 4.52
C LEU A 405 19.79 43.43 4.09
N ARG A 406 20.69 44.23 3.49
CA ARG A 406 20.41 45.65 3.19
C ARG A 406 19.32 45.86 2.17
N ASP A 407 19.29 45.03 1.12
CA ASP A 407 18.34 45.15 0.02
C ASP A 407 17.74 43.79 -0.40
N GLY A 408 16.42 43.78 -0.65
CA GLY A 408 15.69 42.66 -1.19
C GLY A 408 15.31 41.56 -0.20
N THR A 409 14.52 40.59 -0.69
CA THR A 409 14.08 39.40 0.05
C THR A 409 14.60 38.15 -0.63
N ARG A 410 14.82 37.12 0.15
CA ARG A 410 15.15 35.77 -0.37
C ARG A 410 13.95 34.84 -0.21
N LYS A 411 13.81 33.85 -1.10
CA LYS A 411 12.84 32.77 -0.88
C LYS A 411 13.19 32.06 0.43
N LEU A 412 12.21 31.86 1.28
CA LEU A 412 12.42 31.21 2.58
C LEU A 412 12.90 29.76 2.41
N GLN A 413 12.46 29.08 1.34
CA GLN A 413 12.95 27.78 0.94
C GLN A 413 14.47 27.74 0.74
N ASP A 414 15.06 28.75 0.08
CA ASP A 414 16.50 28.82 -0.16
C ASP A 414 17.27 29.00 1.14
N ILE A 415 16.71 29.77 2.08
CA ILE A 415 17.28 29.98 3.41
C ILE A 415 17.27 28.68 4.20
N PHE A 416 16.19 27.89 4.11
CA PHE A 416 16.11 26.58 4.76
C PHE A 416 17.14 25.60 4.19
N VAL A 417 17.35 25.59 2.88
CA VAL A 417 18.37 24.76 2.23
C VAL A 417 19.77 25.15 2.69
N ASP A 418 20.11 26.45 2.67
CA ASP A 418 21.42 26.97 3.14
C ASP A 418 21.70 26.61 4.60
N ARG A 419 20.66 26.60 5.42
CA ARG A 419 20.72 26.23 6.84
C ARG A 419 20.65 24.72 7.08
N LYS A 420 20.54 23.91 6.02
CA LYS A 420 20.40 22.44 6.07
C LYS A 420 19.21 22.00 6.94
N ILE A 421 18.12 22.79 6.96
CA ILE A 421 16.89 22.41 7.66
C ILE A 421 16.19 21.33 6.82
N PRO A 422 15.94 20.13 7.39
CA PRO A 422 15.24 19.06 6.69
C PRO A 422 13.86 19.51 6.21
N GLU A 423 13.41 19.05 5.06
CA GLU A 423 12.15 19.47 4.43
C GLU A 423 10.94 19.32 5.37
N VAL A 424 10.89 18.21 6.09
CA VAL A 424 9.84 17.95 7.09
C VAL A 424 9.81 19.01 8.19
N ARG A 425 10.97 19.39 8.70
CA ARG A 425 11.06 20.41 9.76
C ARG A 425 10.63 21.79 9.26
N ARG A 426 10.83 22.12 7.98
CA ARG A 426 10.43 23.42 7.40
C ARG A 426 8.94 23.68 7.55
N HIS A 427 8.11 22.66 7.38
CA HIS A 427 6.65 22.76 7.48
C HIS A 427 6.12 22.73 8.92
N GLN A 428 6.96 22.41 9.88
CA GLN A 428 6.64 22.44 11.30
C GLN A 428 7.03 23.76 11.96
N LEU A 429 7.92 24.54 11.30
CA LEU A 429 8.38 25.82 11.84
C LEU A 429 7.26 26.85 11.82
N TRP A 430 7.12 27.55 12.93
CA TRP A 430 6.22 28.69 13.04
C TRP A 430 6.88 29.96 12.54
N LEU A 431 6.11 30.83 11.92
CA LEU A 431 6.51 32.14 11.51
C LEU A 431 5.46 33.19 11.88
N GLY A 432 5.92 34.41 12.15
CA GLY A 432 5.09 35.57 12.43
C GLY A 432 4.99 36.45 11.20
N GLU A 433 3.77 36.82 10.81
CA GLU A 433 3.45 37.62 9.66
C GLU A 433 2.56 38.79 10.03
N THR A 434 2.92 39.99 9.59
CA THR A 434 2.12 41.20 9.80
C THR A 434 0.85 41.19 8.96
N ALA A 435 -0.09 42.09 9.22
CA ALA A 435 -1.29 42.29 8.40
C ALA A 435 -0.97 42.68 6.95
N GLU A 436 0.24 43.18 6.66
CA GLU A 436 0.72 43.54 5.32
C GLU A 436 1.50 42.40 4.64
N GLU A 437 1.35 41.14 5.12
CA GLU A 437 1.98 39.93 4.59
C GLU A 437 3.53 39.98 4.69
N VAL A 438 4.10 40.70 5.64
CA VAL A 438 5.55 40.77 5.89
C VAL A 438 5.94 39.76 6.97
N ILE A 439 6.79 38.80 6.64
CA ILE A 439 7.33 37.84 7.62
C ILE A 439 8.38 38.53 8.46
N PHE A 440 8.11 38.70 9.75
CA PHE A 440 9.01 39.36 10.69
C PHE A 440 9.76 38.41 11.62
N TRP A 441 9.26 37.19 11.78
CA TRP A 441 9.85 36.15 12.61
C TRP A 441 9.73 34.78 12.00
N VAL A 442 10.74 33.94 12.16
CA VAL A 442 10.73 32.53 11.83
C VAL A 442 11.42 31.74 12.93
N GLU A 443 10.77 30.73 13.47
CA GLU A 443 11.29 29.85 14.51
C GLU A 443 12.69 29.34 14.17
N GLY A 444 13.65 29.50 15.10
CA GLY A 444 15.03 29.02 14.90
C GLY A 444 15.86 29.80 13.88
N LEU A 445 15.32 30.85 13.27
CA LEU A 445 16.04 31.76 12.38
C LEU A 445 16.24 33.15 13.03
N ARG A 446 16.99 34.02 12.34
CA ARG A 446 17.11 35.43 12.74
C ARG A 446 15.78 36.16 12.46
N ILE A 447 15.55 37.27 13.21
CA ILE A 447 14.41 38.16 12.99
C ILE A 447 14.46 38.84 11.61
N GLY A 448 13.31 39.30 11.14
CA GLY A 448 13.17 40.05 9.89
C GLY A 448 13.69 41.49 10.03
N GLU A 449 14.33 42.02 8.99
CA GLU A 449 14.84 43.40 8.93
C GLU A 449 13.73 44.44 9.06
N ALA A 450 12.54 44.14 8.50
CA ALA A 450 11.43 45.08 8.42
C ALA A 450 10.90 45.53 9.80
N CYS A 451 10.86 44.65 10.77
CA CYS A 451 10.30 44.92 12.11
C CYS A 451 11.38 44.95 13.21
N LYS A 452 12.63 45.23 12.85
CA LYS A 452 13.71 45.35 13.84
C LYS A 452 13.54 46.57 14.74
N VAL A 453 13.92 46.43 16.01
CA VAL A 453 13.97 47.55 16.94
C VAL A 453 15.06 48.55 16.53
N THR A 454 14.75 49.83 16.59
CA THR A 454 15.65 50.94 16.32
C THR A 454 15.65 51.94 17.49
N GLU A 455 16.51 52.94 17.44
CA GLU A 455 16.54 54.03 18.45
C GLU A 455 15.27 54.91 18.45
N SER A 456 14.48 54.85 17.36
CA SER A 456 13.21 55.54 17.22
C SER A 456 11.96 54.72 17.61
N THR A 457 12.13 53.45 17.97
CA THR A 457 11.03 52.57 18.35
C THR A 457 10.39 53.00 19.64
N LYS A 458 9.07 53.18 19.66
CA LYS A 458 8.30 53.65 20.82
C LYS A 458 7.70 52.53 21.64
N LYS A 459 7.33 51.41 21.02
CA LYS A 459 6.78 50.22 21.67
C LYS A 459 7.49 48.97 21.14
N ILE A 460 7.85 48.11 22.05
CA ILE A 460 8.61 46.89 21.72
C ILE A 460 7.76 45.67 22.01
N LEU A 461 7.61 44.81 21.01
CA LEU A 461 7.07 43.47 21.20
C LEU A 461 8.21 42.52 21.53
N LYS A 462 8.18 41.96 22.74
CA LYS A 462 9.11 40.92 23.19
C LYS A 462 8.45 39.56 23.01
N LEU A 463 9.14 38.65 22.32
CA LEU A 463 8.77 37.24 22.16
C LEU A 463 9.79 36.42 22.97
N THR A 464 9.28 35.52 23.82
CA THR A 464 10.09 34.56 24.57
C THR A 464 9.61 33.15 24.18
N SER A 465 10.51 32.31 23.65
CA SER A 465 10.32 30.91 23.45
C SER A 465 11.29 30.15 24.33
N PRO A 466 10.84 29.32 25.28
CA PRO A 466 11.77 28.45 26.00
C PRO A 466 12.46 27.50 25.04
N SER A 467 13.77 27.33 25.22
CA SER A 467 14.67 26.46 24.47
C SER A 467 14.24 25.00 24.55
#